data_adb1c158e8bc0b8a15f960c55de0b156
#
_entry.id   adb1c158e8bc0b8a15f960c55de0b156
#
_cell.length_a   1.000
_cell.length_b   1.000
_cell.length_c   1.000
_cell.angle_alpha   90.00
_cell.angle_beta   90.00
_cell.angle_gamma   90.00
#
_symmetry.space_group_name_H-M   'P 1'
#
loop_
_entity.id
_entity.type
_entity.pdbx_description
1 polymer ?
#
loop_
_entity_poly.entity_id
_entity_poly.type
_entity_poly.pdbx_seq_one_letter_code
_entity_poly.pdbx_strand_id
1 'polypeptide(L)'
;MKNQDQTPNKPVLQNLRTGGTAAKKKPTAPRKSTPPEASSIEIADAAESEEDLQAIDPSLLGQAVVFGTDWTAATLIDQLRRGNIKLDPIFQRRDAWDPKRKSRFIESIVLGLPIPQIVLAEAKDEKGAFLVIDGKQRLLSLERFAAIATDAPLVLTGLQFRAELNGKTYEDFQNDARLRNHRNAFDNQPIRTVVVKNWQKEDVLYLIFHRLNSETLPLSPQELRQALHPGPFLRFAAEYTQALGGIHRALGITKADFRMRDVELFVRYIAFNDSLAEYKGNLKAFLDNECKRLNGRWASDESDIRQKAGQMEEAINASYEIFGDDAFRKFDGHVYESRFNRAIFDIVAFYFTDKIVRKSALTKKAKVKSAFESLGTNSAFVKSVETTTKSVDATRTRFLTWAQALSKALGIKVTPPSIGNA
;
A
#
# COMPACT_ATOMS: atom_id res chain seq x y z
N MET A 1 11.26 -12.54 72.28
CA MET A 1 12.15 -11.56 72.86
C MET A 1 12.35 -10.47 71.83
N LYS A 2 11.66 -9.34 72.01
CA LYS A 2 12.19 -8.01 72.37
C LYS A 2 13.15 -7.49 71.29
N ASN A 3 13.04 -6.38 70.69
CA ASN A 3 12.33 -5.10 70.80
C ASN A 3 12.96 -4.15 69.78
N GLN A 4 12.12 -3.30 69.22
CA GLN A 4 12.16 -1.83 69.14
C GLN A 4 13.08 -1.24 68.08
N ASP A 5 12.54 -0.59 67.08
CA ASP A 5 11.89 0.76 67.06
C ASP A 5 12.89 1.92 67.13
N GLN A 6 12.90 2.75 66.11
CA GLN A 6 12.91 4.21 66.20
C GLN A 6 13.31 4.94 64.91
N THR A 7 12.33 5.57 64.29
CA THR A 7 12.54 6.87 63.64
C THR A 7 12.75 7.94 64.72
N PRO A 8 13.35 9.11 64.48
CA PRO A 8 12.58 10.21 63.90
C PRO A 8 13.38 11.38 63.19
N ASN A 9 12.60 12.23 62.59
CA ASN A 9 12.60 13.70 62.57
C ASN A 9 13.30 14.49 61.48
N LYS A 10 12.40 15.22 60.76
CA LYS A 10 12.63 16.53 60.13
C LYS A 10 12.86 17.63 61.18
N PRO A 11 13.43 18.80 60.76
CA PRO A 11 12.68 20.08 60.77
C PRO A 11 12.93 20.93 59.50
N VAL A 12 12.09 21.61 59.04
CA VAL A 12 11.23 22.76 58.88
C VAL A 12 11.92 24.13 59.05
N LEU A 13 11.80 24.93 57.95
CA LEU A 13 11.76 26.41 57.78
C LEU A 13 13.01 27.25 57.96
N GLN A 14 13.32 28.15 57.04
CA GLN A 14 12.71 29.49 56.90
C GLN A 14 13.27 30.30 55.73
N ASN A 15 12.43 31.13 55.15
CA ASN A 15 12.68 32.14 54.12
C ASN A 15 13.71 33.19 54.50
N LEU A 16 14.43 33.72 53.49
CA LEU A 16 14.69 35.16 53.37
C LEU A 16 14.97 35.57 51.93
N ARG A 17 14.33 36.62 51.51
CA ARG A 17 14.46 37.35 50.23
C ARG A 17 15.77 38.16 50.22
N THR A 18 16.40 38.34 49.07
CA THR A 18 16.63 39.63 48.38
C THR A 18 17.65 39.52 47.25
N GLY A 19 17.51 40.28 46.19
CA GLY A 19 18.59 40.77 45.37
C GLY A 19 18.67 40.21 43.94
N GLY A 20 18.05 40.94 42.97
CA GLY A 20 18.18 40.63 41.57
C GLY A 20 19.52 41.02 40.97
N THR A 21 19.95 40.24 40.00
CA THR A 21 20.85 40.71 38.94
C THR A 21 20.53 40.02 37.65
N ALA A 22 20.33 40.84 36.61
CA ALA A 22 19.96 40.41 35.25
C ALA A 22 21.09 39.63 34.60
N ALA A 23 20.83 38.34 34.25
CA ALA A 23 21.71 37.53 33.44
C ALA A 23 21.34 37.64 31.97
N LYS A 24 22.29 38.14 31.16
CA LYS A 24 22.23 38.26 29.71
C LYS A 24 21.99 36.85 29.09
N LYS A 25 20.92 36.74 28.29
CA LYS A 25 20.66 35.56 27.43
C LYS A 25 21.73 35.49 26.34
N LYS A 26 22.48 34.40 26.28
CA LYS A 26 23.28 34.03 25.11
C LYS A 26 22.36 33.65 23.95
N PRO A 27 22.70 34.01 22.70
CA PRO A 27 21.91 33.59 21.55
C PRO A 27 22.03 32.06 21.34
N THR A 28 20.92 31.38 21.34
CA THR A 28 20.82 29.97 20.95
C THR A 28 21.07 29.85 19.45
N ALA A 29 22.02 29.00 19.08
CA ALA A 29 22.28 28.60 17.68
C ALA A 29 21.02 28.00 17.03
N PRO A 30 20.82 28.20 15.71
CA PRO A 30 19.63 27.65 15.03
C PRO A 30 19.66 26.13 15.10
N ARG A 31 18.58 25.55 15.62
CA ARG A 31 18.31 24.11 15.53
C ARG A 31 18.29 23.74 14.04
N LYS A 32 19.22 22.86 13.62
CA LYS A 32 19.11 22.17 12.33
C LYS A 32 17.77 21.43 12.34
N SER A 33 16.85 21.85 11.52
CA SER A 33 15.64 21.12 11.21
C SER A 33 16.06 19.82 10.51
N THR A 34 15.96 18.70 11.18
CA THR A 34 15.88 17.38 10.55
C THR A 34 14.68 17.44 9.58
N PRO A 35 14.83 16.94 8.33
CA PRO A 35 13.68 16.81 7.44
C PRO A 35 12.64 15.96 8.15
N PRO A 36 11.35 16.28 8.07
CA PRO A 36 10.32 15.44 8.64
C PRO A 36 10.44 14.05 8.00
N GLU A 37 10.59 13.02 8.82
CA GLU A 37 10.31 11.65 8.41
C GLU A 37 9.00 11.67 7.67
N ALA A 38 8.96 11.02 6.49
CA ALA A 38 7.79 10.97 5.64
C ALA A 38 6.59 10.52 6.51
N SER A 39 5.79 11.50 6.92
CA SER A 39 4.56 11.26 7.64
C SER A 39 3.72 10.37 6.74
N SER A 40 3.40 9.18 7.22
CA SER A 40 2.39 8.32 6.63
C SER A 40 1.11 9.17 6.53
N ILE A 41 0.80 9.66 5.32
CA ILE A 41 -0.47 10.35 5.07
C ILE A 41 -1.53 9.30 5.37
N GLU A 42 -2.26 9.49 6.47
CA GLU A 42 -3.43 8.68 6.75
C GLU A 42 -4.43 8.94 5.63
N ILE A 43 -4.70 7.91 4.84
CA ILE A 43 -5.58 7.97 3.68
C ILE A 43 -6.98 7.69 4.21
N ALA A 44 -7.87 8.67 4.08
CA ALA A 44 -9.28 8.52 4.46
C ALA A 44 -10.01 7.54 3.52
N ASP A 45 -10.92 6.79 4.08
CA ASP A 45 -11.41 5.51 3.62
C ASP A 45 -12.35 5.48 2.41
N ALA A 46 -11.87 4.92 1.33
CA ALA A 46 -12.60 4.05 0.43
C ALA A 46 -11.67 2.89 0.00
N ALA A 47 -10.85 2.41 0.93
CA ALA A 47 -10.00 1.24 0.75
C ALA A 47 -10.81 -0.05 0.86
N GLU A 48 -10.34 -1.11 0.23
CA GLU A 48 -10.86 -2.46 0.45
C GLU A 48 -10.69 -2.84 1.93
N SER A 49 -11.70 -3.45 2.55
CA SER A 49 -11.72 -3.80 3.96
C SER A 49 -12.26 -5.21 4.16
N GLU A 50 -12.17 -5.73 5.40
CA GLU A 50 -12.80 -7.00 5.76
C GLU A 50 -14.32 -7.03 5.49
N GLU A 51 -14.98 -5.87 5.48
CA GLU A 51 -16.41 -5.79 5.15
C GLU A 51 -16.71 -6.23 3.71
N ASP A 52 -15.75 -6.08 2.78
CA ASP A 52 -15.88 -6.61 1.42
C ASP A 52 -15.83 -8.15 1.38
N LEU A 53 -15.40 -8.79 2.48
CA LEU A 53 -15.29 -10.24 2.66
C LEU A 53 -16.49 -10.85 3.41
N GLN A 54 -17.47 -10.07 3.84
CA GLN A 54 -18.62 -10.54 4.64
C GLN A 54 -19.51 -11.58 3.93
N ALA A 55 -19.31 -11.79 2.64
CA ALA A 55 -20.03 -12.78 1.85
C ALA A 55 -19.30 -14.14 1.72
N ILE A 56 -18.24 -14.38 2.53
CA ILE A 56 -17.56 -15.68 2.47
C ILE A 56 -18.42 -16.73 3.17
N ASP A 57 -18.83 -17.74 2.42
CA ASP A 57 -19.48 -18.92 2.96
C ASP A 57 -18.51 -19.65 3.92
N PRO A 58 -18.85 -19.79 5.21
CA PRO A 58 -18.00 -20.50 6.18
C PRO A 58 -17.64 -21.93 5.76
N SER A 59 -18.46 -22.60 4.94
CA SER A 59 -18.18 -23.94 4.41
C SER A 59 -16.93 -23.98 3.54
N LEU A 60 -16.58 -22.88 2.88
CA LEU A 60 -15.38 -22.77 2.05
C LEU A 60 -14.09 -22.70 2.86
N LEU A 61 -14.17 -22.20 4.10
CA LEU A 61 -13.02 -22.18 5.02
C LEU A 61 -12.65 -23.59 5.49
N GLY A 62 -13.65 -24.45 5.69
CA GLY A 62 -13.45 -25.84 6.10
C GLY A 62 -12.77 -26.72 5.03
N GLN A 63 -12.75 -26.28 3.78
CA GLN A 63 -12.10 -27.01 2.67
C GLN A 63 -10.62 -26.62 2.51
N ALA A 64 -10.22 -25.45 2.96
CA ALA A 64 -8.84 -25.02 2.91
C ALA A 64 -8.01 -25.77 3.96
N VAL A 65 -6.94 -26.41 3.52
CA VAL A 65 -6.00 -27.12 4.38
C VAL A 65 -4.81 -26.21 4.67
N VAL A 66 -4.60 -25.91 5.94
CA VAL A 66 -3.43 -25.15 6.39
C VAL A 66 -2.37 -26.11 6.89
N PHE A 67 -1.27 -26.19 6.19
CA PHE A 67 -0.18 -27.11 6.47
C PHE A 67 1.06 -26.33 6.93
N GLY A 68 1.47 -26.56 8.18
CA GLY A 68 2.72 -25.99 8.74
C GLY A 68 3.91 -26.90 8.46
N THR A 69 4.98 -26.34 7.92
CA THR A 69 6.24 -27.02 7.70
C THR A 69 7.40 -26.09 7.99
N ASP A 70 8.55 -26.64 8.32
CA ASP A 70 9.76 -25.85 8.54
C ASP A 70 10.71 -26.08 7.35
N TRP A 71 10.70 -25.14 6.41
CA TRP A 71 11.67 -25.15 5.31
C TRP A 71 12.96 -24.48 5.73
N THR A 72 14.09 -25.07 5.37
CA THR A 72 15.37 -24.41 5.59
C THR A 72 15.57 -23.23 4.64
N ALA A 73 16.48 -22.30 4.99
CA ALA A 73 16.82 -21.21 4.10
C ALA A 73 17.28 -21.72 2.72
N ALA A 74 18.07 -22.81 2.69
CA ALA A 74 18.48 -23.44 1.44
C ALA A 74 17.30 -23.98 0.64
N THR A 75 16.29 -24.59 1.28
CA THR A 75 15.08 -25.06 0.61
C THR A 75 14.29 -23.90 0.01
N LEU A 76 14.11 -22.81 0.74
CA LEU A 76 13.44 -21.60 0.23
C LEU A 76 14.15 -21.02 -0.99
N ILE A 77 15.48 -20.93 -0.93
CA ILE A 77 16.31 -20.48 -2.06
C ILE A 77 16.17 -21.41 -3.27
N ASP A 78 16.14 -22.73 -3.07
CA ASP A 78 15.93 -23.68 -4.15
C ASP A 78 14.53 -23.53 -4.80
N GLN A 79 13.48 -23.37 -3.98
CA GLN A 79 12.14 -23.11 -4.48
C GLN A 79 12.03 -21.80 -5.27
N LEU A 80 12.74 -20.75 -4.83
CA LEU A 80 12.84 -19.49 -5.58
C LEU A 80 13.57 -19.67 -6.91
N ARG A 81 14.70 -20.39 -6.93
CA ARG A 81 15.48 -20.68 -8.16
C ARG A 81 14.68 -21.45 -9.19
N ARG A 82 13.87 -22.40 -8.77
CA ARG A 82 12.99 -23.19 -9.65
C ARG A 82 11.78 -22.39 -10.12
N GLY A 83 11.53 -21.19 -9.60
CA GLY A 83 10.32 -20.42 -9.89
C GLY A 83 9.06 -21.00 -9.26
N ASN A 84 9.18 -21.96 -8.34
CA ASN A 84 8.05 -22.55 -7.63
C ASN A 84 7.43 -21.53 -6.65
N ILE A 85 8.23 -20.68 -6.00
CA ILE A 85 7.72 -19.51 -5.27
C ILE A 85 7.78 -18.33 -6.25
N LYS A 86 6.60 -17.85 -6.66
CA LYS A 86 6.47 -16.80 -7.66
C LYS A 86 6.61 -15.43 -6.97
N LEU A 87 7.77 -14.80 -7.14
CA LEU A 87 7.98 -13.39 -6.83
C LEU A 87 7.90 -12.62 -8.14
N ASP A 88 6.82 -11.85 -8.34
CA ASP A 88 6.66 -11.01 -9.54
C ASP A 88 7.85 -10.02 -9.63
N PRO A 89 8.52 -9.89 -10.79
CA PRO A 89 9.62 -8.92 -10.99
C PRO A 89 9.26 -7.48 -10.62
N ILE A 90 7.99 -7.14 -10.68
CA ILE A 90 7.46 -5.83 -10.26
C ILE A 90 7.64 -5.62 -8.76
N PHE A 91 7.49 -6.68 -7.96
CA PHE A 91 7.75 -6.62 -6.52
C PHE A 91 9.21 -6.37 -6.18
N GLN A 92 10.14 -6.82 -7.02
CA GLN A 92 11.57 -6.57 -6.82
C GLN A 92 11.93 -5.09 -6.97
N ARG A 93 11.21 -4.35 -7.85
CA ARG A 93 11.40 -2.91 -8.06
C ARG A 93 10.74 -2.06 -6.98
N ARG A 94 9.78 -2.61 -6.24
CA ARG A 94 9.02 -1.93 -5.16
C ARG A 94 9.38 -2.48 -3.77
N ASP A 95 10.65 -2.53 -3.51
CA ASP A 95 11.21 -3.12 -2.29
C ASP A 95 11.05 -2.17 -1.09
N ALA A 96 10.49 -2.69 0.01
CA ALA A 96 10.26 -1.90 1.22
C ALA A 96 11.47 -1.88 2.16
N TRP A 97 12.32 -2.92 2.09
CA TRP A 97 13.48 -3.04 2.95
C TRP A 97 14.72 -2.51 2.24
N ASP A 98 15.44 -1.61 2.89
CA ASP A 98 16.76 -1.17 2.46
C ASP A 98 17.80 -2.31 2.57
N PRO A 99 18.98 -2.16 1.95
CA PRO A 99 20.03 -3.18 2.01
C PRO A 99 20.46 -3.52 3.45
N LYS A 100 20.45 -2.55 4.36
CA LYS A 100 20.83 -2.75 5.77
C LYS A 100 19.81 -3.63 6.49
N ARG A 101 18.51 -3.42 6.28
CA ARG A 101 17.45 -4.22 6.89
C ARG A 101 17.46 -5.65 6.36
N LYS A 102 17.67 -5.82 5.05
CA LYS A 102 17.87 -7.15 4.43
C LYS A 102 19.07 -7.87 5.01
N SER A 103 20.20 -7.17 5.12
CA SER A 103 21.44 -7.74 5.70
C SER A 103 21.25 -8.20 7.13
N ARG A 104 20.54 -7.43 7.95
CA ARG A 104 20.19 -7.82 9.33
C ARG A 104 19.25 -9.02 9.39
N PHE A 105 18.36 -9.17 8.41
CA PHE A 105 17.56 -10.38 8.31
C PHE A 105 18.43 -11.61 7.99
N ILE A 106 19.37 -11.50 7.06
CA ILE A 106 20.35 -12.57 6.78
C ILE A 106 21.19 -12.87 8.01
N GLU A 107 21.65 -11.84 8.74
CA GLU A 107 22.36 -12.00 10.00
C GLU A 107 21.54 -12.77 11.03
N SER A 108 20.24 -12.47 11.15
CA SER A 108 19.35 -13.20 12.06
C SER A 108 19.25 -14.68 11.73
N ILE A 109 19.26 -15.04 10.44
CA ILE A 109 19.29 -16.44 9.98
C ILE A 109 20.62 -17.10 10.39
N VAL A 110 21.75 -16.44 10.14
CA VAL A 110 23.08 -16.95 10.51
C VAL A 110 23.23 -17.13 12.02
N LEU A 111 22.57 -16.28 12.81
CA LEU A 111 22.59 -16.33 14.27
C LEU A 111 21.60 -17.37 14.85
N GLY A 112 20.79 -18.02 14.03
CA GLY A 112 19.78 -18.96 14.51
C GLY A 112 18.63 -18.31 15.28
N LEU A 113 18.38 -17.01 15.07
CA LEU A 113 17.29 -16.30 15.74
C LEU A 113 15.93 -16.73 15.19
N PRO A 114 14.85 -16.66 15.99
CA PRO A 114 13.50 -16.91 15.51
C PRO A 114 13.13 -15.98 14.35
N ILE A 115 12.70 -16.56 13.24
CA ILE A 115 12.26 -15.84 12.04
C ILE A 115 10.73 -15.89 11.97
N PRO A 116 10.05 -14.76 11.78
CA PRO A 116 8.60 -14.75 11.54
C PRO A 116 8.23 -15.65 10.37
N GLN A 117 7.10 -16.34 10.50
CA GLN A 117 6.65 -17.33 9.51
C GLN A 117 6.45 -16.73 8.11
N ILE A 118 6.66 -17.55 7.09
CA ILE A 118 6.29 -17.27 5.71
C ILE A 118 4.96 -17.96 5.43
N VAL A 119 4.01 -17.29 4.78
CA VAL A 119 2.72 -17.86 4.42
C VAL A 119 2.60 -17.91 2.89
N LEU A 120 2.37 -19.10 2.38
CA LEU A 120 2.23 -19.38 0.96
C LEU A 120 0.86 -19.98 0.68
N ALA A 121 0.36 -19.82 -0.54
CA ALA A 121 -0.80 -20.57 -1.03
C ALA A 121 -0.39 -21.36 -2.27
N GLU A 122 -0.75 -22.64 -2.34
CA GLU A 122 -0.52 -23.44 -3.54
C GLU A 122 -1.33 -22.87 -4.72
N ALA A 123 -0.69 -22.66 -5.86
CA ALA A 123 -1.36 -22.18 -7.06
C ALA A 123 -2.35 -23.23 -7.60
N LYS A 124 -3.53 -22.79 -8.08
CA LYS A 124 -4.57 -23.72 -8.56
C LYS A 124 -4.17 -24.45 -9.83
N ASP A 125 -3.56 -23.70 -10.74
CA ASP A 125 -3.30 -24.17 -12.10
C ASP A 125 -1.91 -24.81 -12.25
N GLU A 126 -1.09 -24.80 -11.18
CA GLU A 126 0.29 -25.29 -11.22
C GLU A 126 0.66 -25.96 -9.90
N LYS A 127 0.56 -27.28 -9.86
CA LYS A 127 0.86 -28.05 -8.67
C LYS A 127 2.32 -27.88 -8.25
N GLY A 128 2.54 -27.56 -6.98
CA GLY A 128 3.87 -27.30 -6.44
C GLY A 128 4.41 -25.90 -6.69
N ALA A 129 3.64 -25.03 -7.33
CA ALA A 129 3.90 -23.60 -7.38
C ALA A 129 3.14 -22.88 -6.25
N PHE A 130 3.72 -21.79 -5.74
CA PHE A 130 3.23 -21.10 -4.56
C PHE A 130 3.13 -19.60 -4.80
N LEU A 131 2.00 -19.05 -4.39
CA LEU A 131 1.75 -17.61 -4.28
C LEU A 131 2.16 -17.14 -2.87
N VAL A 132 2.76 -15.98 -2.79
CA VAL A 132 3.18 -15.40 -1.50
C VAL A 132 2.01 -14.65 -0.88
N ILE A 133 1.58 -15.07 0.31
CA ILE A 133 0.52 -14.41 1.10
C ILE A 133 1.11 -13.52 2.19
N ASP A 134 2.19 -13.97 2.87
CA ASP A 134 3.00 -13.15 3.77
C ASP A 134 4.47 -13.56 3.71
N GLY A 135 5.36 -12.65 4.07
CA GLY A 135 6.80 -12.89 4.06
C GLY A 135 7.52 -12.43 2.78
N LYS A 136 6.85 -11.66 1.92
CA LYS A 136 7.44 -11.13 0.67
C LYS A 136 8.81 -10.51 0.86
N GLN A 137 9.00 -9.62 1.84
CA GLN A 137 10.28 -8.94 2.07
C GLN A 137 11.38 -9.90 2.56
N ARG A 138 11.00 -10.94 3.29
CA ARG A 138 11.88 -12.03 3.72
C ARG A 138 12.36 -12.84 2.51
N LEU A 139 11.44 -13.23 1.64
CA LEU A 139 11.76 -13.96 0.40
C LEU A 139 12.60 -13.12 -0.56
N LEU A 140 12.29 -11.82 -0.75
CA LEU A 140 13.10 -10.90 -1.54
C LEU A 140 14.52 -10.75 -0.97
N SER A 141 14.67 -10.81 0.35
CA SER A 141 16.01 -10.76 0.98
C SER A 141 16.82 -12.01 0.68
N LEU A 142 16.19 -13.19 0.72
CA LEU A 142 16.82 -14.46 0.34
C LEU A 142 17.17 -14.48 -1.15
N GLU A 143 16.23 -14.05 -2.00
CA GLU A 143 16.42 -13.99 -3.46
C GLU A 143 17.61 -13.09 -3.85
N ARG A 144 17.65 -11.87 -3.29
CA ARG A 144 18.76 -10.94 -3.56
C ARG A 144 20.07 -11.41 -2.98
N PHE A 145 20.07 -12.01 -1.78
CA PHE A 145 21.29 -12.55 -1.20
C PHE A 145 21.82 -13.74 -2.01
N ALA A 146 20.93 -14.63 -2.46
CA ALA A 146 21.30 -15.77 -3.29
C ALA A 146 21.53 -15.40 -4.78
N ALA A 147 21.48 -14.13 -5.14
CA ALA A 147 21.67 -13.61 -6.50
C ALA A 147 20.76 -14.28 -7.55
N ILE A 148 19.49 -14.53 -7.20
CA ILE A 148 18.50 -15.14 -8.08
C ILE A 148 17.82 -14.02 -8.88
N ALA A 149 17.81 -14.12 -10.23
CA ALA A 149 17.07 -13.24 -11.14
C ALA A 149 17.18 -11.72 -10.81
N THR A 150 18.36 -11.26 -10.39
CA THR A 150 18.59 -9.87 -10.01
C THR A 150 19.91 -9.33 -10.54
N ASP A 151 19.88 -8.09 -11.04
CA ASP A 151 21.07 -7.34 -11.47
C ASP A 151 21.81 -6.70 -10.28
N ALA A 152 21.21 -6.75 -9.09
CA ALA A 152 21.77 -6.14 -7.88
C ALA A 152 21.73 -7.12 -6.70
N PRO A 153 22.68 -8.07 -6.62
CA PRO A 153 22.79 -8.99 -5.50
C PRO A 153 23.04 -8.23 -4.20
N LEU A 154 22.53 -8.78 -3.09
CA LEU A 154 22.72 -8.19 -1.77
C LEU A 154 24.16 -8.46 -1.28
N VAL A 155 24.90 -7.38 -1.07
CA VAL A 155 26.15 -7.38 -0.32
C VAL A 155 25.83 -7.04 1.14
N LEU A 156 26.21 -7.87 2.09
CA LEU A 156 25.88 -7.68 3.51
C LEU A 156 26.48 -6.37 4.03
N THR A 157 25.67 -5.57 4.71
CA THR A 157 26.07 -4.27 5.23
C THR A 157 25.32 -3.89 6.52
N GLY A 158 26.00 -3.15 7.40
CA GLY A 158 25.41 -2.63 8.63
C GLY A 158 24.95 -3.71 9.60
N LEU A 159 25.68 -4.83 9.64
CA LEU A 159 25.50 -5.94 10.58
C LEU A 159 25.83 -5.50 12.01
N GLN A 160 25.14 -6.07 12.99
CA GLN A 160 25.25 -5.70 14.38
C GLN A 160 26.13 -6.66 15.20
N PHE A 161 26.03 -7.95 14.91
CA PHE A 161 26.64 -9.02 15.70
C PHE A 161 27.72 -9.79 14.94
N ARG A 162 27.70 -9.77 13.61
CA ARG A 162 28.61 -10.46 12.71
C ARG A 162 29.32 -9.47 11.80
N ALA A 163 30.01 -8.50 12.41
CA ALA A 163 30.69 -7.44 11.67
C ALA A 163 31.66 -7.96 10.59
N GLU A 164 32.26 -9.14 10.84
CA GLU A 164 33.16 -9.83 9.91
C GLU A 164 32.48 -10.26 8.58
N LEU A 165 31.15 -10.33 8.56
CA LEU A 165 30.38 -10.65 7.37
C LEU A 165 30.00 -9.41 6.54
N ASN A 166 30.29 -8.19 7.00
CA ASN A 166 30.08 -7.00 6.16
C ASN A 166 30.93 -7.09 4.89
N GLY A 167 30.32 -6.73 3.76
CA GLY A 167 30.95 -6.83 2.43
C GLY A 167 30.91 -8.23 1.82
N LYS A 168 30.35 -9.23 2.50
CA LYS A 168 30.22 -10.58 1.99
C LYS A 168 28.93 -10.79 1.21
N THR A 169 29.01 -11.67 0.22
CA THR A 169 27.92 -12.13 -0.64
C THR A 169 27.59 -13.60 -0.35
N TYR A 170 26.51 -14.12 -0.95
CA TYR A 170 26.21 -15.55 -0.87
C TYR A 170 27.26 -16.40 -1.60
N GLU A 171 27.86 -15.87 -2.66
CA GLU A 171 28.98 -16.53 -3.37
C GLU A 171 30.21 -16.68 -2.45
N ASP A 172 30.52 -15.65 -1.65
CA ASP A 172 31.58 -15.77 -0.62
C ASP A 172 31.27 -16.89 0.39
N PHE A 173 30.01 -17.01 0.81
CA PHE A 173 29.58 -18.10 1.71
C PHE A 173 29.79 -19.49 1.06
N GLN A 174 29.62 -19.60 -0.24
CA GLN A 174 29.78 -20.85 -0.96
C GLN A 174 31.25 -21.23 -1.18
N ASN A 175 32.10 -20.24 -1.47
CA ASN A 175 33.44 -20.47 -1.99
C ASN A 175 34.57 -20.26 -0.94
N ASP A 176 34.32 -19.45 0.14
CA ASP A 176 35.32 -19.22 1.17
C ASP A 176 35.21 -20.27 2.29
N ALA A 177 36.21 -21.15 2.38
CA ALA A 177 36.27 -22.19 3.42
C ALA A 177 36.19 -21.66 4.84
N ARG A 178 36.63 -20.42 5.07
CA ARG A 178 36.59 -19.75 6.41
C ARG A 178 35.14 -19.42 6.79
N LEU A 179 34.25 -19.28 5.84
CA LEU A 179 32.82 -18.98 6.05
C LEU A 179 31.96 -20.22 6.15
N ARG A 180 32.54 -21.42 6.07
CA ARG A 180 31.79 -22.71 6.08
C ARG A 180 30.80 -22.82 7.24
N ASN A 181 31.18 -22.40 8.44
CA ASN A 181 30.30 -22.47 9.60
C ASN A 181 29.10 -21.50 9.47
N HIS A 182 29.33 -20.28 8.95
CA HIS A 182 28.27 -19.30 8.70
C HIS A 182 27.33 -19.78 7.60
N ARG A 183 27.89 -20.38 6.53
CA ARG A 183 27.10 -21.02 5.47
C ARG A 183 26.22 -22.13 6.03
N ASN A 184 26.78 -23.07 6.77
CA ASN A 184 26.03 -24.17 7.35
C ASN A 184 24.92 -23.67 8.30
N ALA A 185 25.20 -22.66 9.13
CA ALA A 185 24.21 -22.05 9.99
C ALA A 185 23.07 -21.39 9.16
N PHE A 186 23.41 -20.67 8.10
CA PHE A 186 22.45 -20.04 7.21
C PHE A 186 21.60 -21.08 6.45
N ASP A 187 22.26 -22.00 5.74
CA ASP A 187 21.58 -22.96 4.84
C ASP A 187 20.61 -23.88 5.61
N ASN A 188 20.97 -24.28 6.83
CA ASN A 188 20.19 -25.22 7.64
C ASN A 188 19.21 -24.55 8.61
N GLN A 189 19.20 -23.20 8.72
CA GLN A 189 18.25 -22.52 9.60
C GLN A 189 16.81 -22.79 9.17
N PRO A 190 15.98 -23.40 10.04
CA PRO A 190 14.57 -23.61 9.74
C PRO A 190 13.82 -22.27 9.80
N ILE A 191 12.97 -22.04 8.80
CA ILE A 191 12.05 -20.92 8.71
C ILE A 191 10.64 -21.48 8.66
N ARG A 192 9.84 -21.14 9.66
CA ARG A 192 8.43 -21.58 9.71
C ARG A 192 7.71 -21.18 8.44
N THR A 193 7.21 -22.17 7.70
CA THR A 193 6.46 -21.96 6.46
C THR A 193 5.08 -22.56 6.61
N VAL A 194 4.05 -21.79 6.35
CA VAL A 194 2.65 -22.20 6.36
C VAL A 194 2.17 -22.25 4.91
N VAL A 195 1.64 -23.37 4.48
CA VAL A 195 1.12 -23.56 3.11
C VAL A 195 -0.39 -23.77 3.17
N VAL A 196 -1.12 -22.90 2.50
CA VAL A 196 -2.58 -23.02 2.31
C VAL A 196 -2.85 -23.78 1.03
N LYS A 197 -3.54 -24.93 1.13
CA LYS A 197 -3.92 -25.80 0.01
C LYS A 197 -5.43 -25.93 -0.09
N ASN A 198 -5.91 -26.42 -1.23
CA ASN A 198 -7.32 -26.71 -1.48
C ASN A 198 -8.28 -25.53 -1.26
N TRP A 199 -7.79 -24.31 -1.38
CA TRP A 199 -8.64 -23.13 -1.32
C TRP A 199 -9.50 -23.02 -2.59
N GLN A 200 -10.82 -22.92 -2.43
CA GLN A 200 -11.76 -22.93 -3.54
C GLN A 200 -11.96 -21.53 -4.13
N LYS A 201 -12.03 -20.53 -3.28
CA LYS A 201 -12.22 -19.12 -3.67
C LYS A 201 -11.07 -18.24 -3.17
N GLU A 202 -10.72 -17.26 -3.95
CA GLU A 202 -9.68 -16.26 -3.61
C GLU A 202 -10.00 -15.51 -2.33
N ASP A 203 -11.29 -15.32 -2.02
CA ASP A 203 -11.75 -14.68 -0.80
C ASP A 203 -11.27 -15.38 0.47
N VAL A 204 -11.04 -16.69 0.42
CA VAL A 204 -10.43 -17.45 1.53
C VAL A 204 -8.99 -16.99 1.77
N LEU A 205 -8.23 -16.76 0.70
CA LEU A 205 -6.86 -16.24 0.81
C LEU A 205 -6.85 -14.79 1.30
N TYR A 206 -7.78 -13.97 0.84
CA TYR A 206 -7.96 -12.60 1.35
C TYR A 206 -8.30 -12.58 2.84
N LEU A 207 -9.18 -13.47 3.32
CA LEU A 207 -9.51 -13.56 4.74
C LEU A 207 -8.29 -14.00 5.58
N ILE A 208 -7.60 -15.05 5.14
CA ILE A 208 -6.36 -15.52 5.79
C ILE A 208 -5.35 -14.37 5.85
N PHE A 209 -5.18 -13.69 4.73
CA PHE A 209 -4.33 -12.52 4.61
C PHE A 209 -4.69 -11.41 5.61
N HIS A 210 -5.94 -10.98 5.68
CA HIS A 210 -6.36 -9.93 6.63
C HIS A 210 -6.15 -10.34 8.09
N ARG A 211 -6.42 -11.58 8.44
CA ARG A 211 -6.26 -12.08 9.82
C ARG A 211 -4.81 -12.26 10.25
N LEU A 212 -3.93 -12.66 9.34
CA LEU A 212 -2.50 -12.76 9.63
C LEU A 212 -1.83 -11.40 9.79
N ASN A 213 -2.43 -10.36 9.24
CA ASN A 213 -1.81 -9.05 9.08
C ASN A 213 -2.14 -8.04 10.19
N SER A 214 -2.78 -8.44 11.27
CA SER A 214 -3.11 -7.55 12.38
C SER A 214 -1.90 -6.99 13.15
N GLU A 215 -0.69 -7.55 12.98
CA GLU A 215 0.48 -7.20 13.81
C GLU A 215 1.77 -6.82 13.05
N THR A 216 1.85 -6.94 11.71
CA THR A 216 3.07 -6.65 10.92
C THR A 216 2.76 -5.75 9.73
N LEU A 217 3.76 -5.45 8.86
CA LEU A 217 3.56 -4.75 7.59
C LEU A 217 2.93 -5.72 6.55
N PRO A 218 1.60 -5.74 6.41
CA PRO A 218 0.91 -6.68 5.54
C PRO A 218 1.12 -6.34 4.06
N LEU A 219 0.88 -7.30 3.15
CA LEU A 219 0.62 -6.95 1.76
C LEU A 219 -0.58 -5.99 1.69
N SER A 220 -0.67 -5.13 0.69
CA SER A 220 -1.89 -4.38 0.42
C SER A 220 -2.89 -5.26 -0.36
N PRO A 221 -4.18 -4.89 -0.42
CA PRO A 221 -5.13 -5.54 -1.31
C PRO A 221 -4.63 -5.57 -2.76
N GLN A 222 -3.96 -4.51 -3.22
CA GLN A 222 -3.42 -4.46 -4.57
C GLN A 222 -2.21 -5.39 -4.76
N GLU A 223 -1.34 -5.54 -3.77
CA GLU A 223 -0.25 -6.51 -3.84
C GLU A 223 -0.79 -7.95 -3.92
N LEU A 224 -1.85 -8.24 -3.17
CA LEU A 224 -2.49 -9.55 -3.24
C LEU A 224 -3.22 -9.77 -4.58
N ARG A 225 -3.89 -8.73 -5.11
CA ARG A 225 -4.51 -8.76 -6.45
C ARG A 225 -3.47 -9.03 -7.53
N GLN A 226 -2.31 -8.40 -7.46
CA GLN A 226 -1.19 -8.64 -8.37
C GLN A 226 -0.73 -10.11 -8.34
N ALA A 227 -0.67 -10.71 -7.16
CA ALA A 227 -0.25 -12.10 -6.99
C ALA A 227 -1.31 -13.11 -7.49
N LEU A 228 -2.60 -12.82 -7.26
CA LEU A 228 -3.72 -13.71 -7.61
C LEU A 228 -4.13 -13.61 -9.08
N HIS A 229 -3.96 -12.44 -9.71
CA HIS A 229 -4.38 -12.17 -11.09
C HIS A 229 -3.21 -11.67 -11.96
N PRO A 230 -2.07 -12.38 -11.98
CA PRO A 230 -0.96 -11.95 -12.81
C PRO A 230 -1.39 -11.87 -14.28
N GLY A 231 -0.97 -10.80 -14.96
CA GLY A 231 -1.33 -10.62 -16.35
C GLY A 231 -0.78 -9.32 -16.95
N PRO A 232 -0.95 -9.14 -18.27
CA PRO A 232 -0.33 -8.03 -18.98
C PRO A 232 -0.89 -6.66 -18.58
N PHE A 233 -2.18 -6.53 -18.27
CA PHE A 233 -2.75 -5.27 -17.78
C PHE A 233 -2.14 -4.87 -16.43
N LEU A 234 -2.11 -5.78 -15.46
CA LEU A 234 -1.55 -5.47 -14.14
C LEU A 234 -0.03 -5.22 -14.21
N ARG A 235 0.68 -5.89 -15.13
CA ARG A 235 2.08 -5.58 -15.41
C ARG A 235 2.23 -4.16 -15.93
N PHE A 236 1.44 -3.79 -16.94
CA PHE A 236 1.43 -2.43 -17.46
C PHE A 236 1.10 -1.40 -16.37
N ALA A 237 0.07 -1.61 -15.56
CA ALA A 237 -0.32 -0.70 -14.48
C ALA A 237 0.82 -0.46 -13.50
N ALA A 238 1.53 -1.52 -13.14
CA ALA A 238 2.64 -1.45 -12.23
C ALA A 238 3.92 -0.82 -12.86
N GLU A 239 4.17 -1.05 -14.15
CA GLU A 239 5.26 -0.40 -14.91
C GLU A 239 4.98 1.08 -15.13
N TYR A 240 3.76 1.44 -15.52
CA TYR A 240 3.32 2.81 -15.71
C TYR A 240 3.53 3.65 -14.46
N THR A 241 3.15 3.12 -13.31
CA THR A 241 3.30 3.79 -12.01
C THR A 241 4.71 3.67 -11.40
N GLN A 242 5.73 3.17 -12.13
CA GLN A 242 7.14 3.33 -11.72
C GLN A 242 7.64 4.75 -11.98
N ALA A 243 7.19 5.38 -13.06
CA ALA A 243 7.49 6.77 -13.35
C ALA A 243 6.63 7.69 -12.47
N LEU A 244 7.27 8.69 -11.86
CA LEU A 244 6.56 9.67 -11.05
C LEU A 244 5.62 10.51 -11.93
N GLY A 245 4.36 10.60 -11.53
CA GLY A 245 3.31 11.33 -12.24
C GLY A 245 2.28 11.92 -11.28
N GLY A 246 1.13 12.29 -11.82
CA GLY A 246 0.04 12.92 -11.09
C GLY A 246 -0.49 12.09 -9.91
N ILE A 247 -0.56 10.77 -10.05
CA ILE A 247 -0.96 9.86 -8.97
C ILE A 247 -0.03 10.01 -7.75
N HIS A 248 1.28 10.07 -7.97
CA HIS A 248 2.25 10.21 -6.88
C HIS A 248 2.12 11.55 -6.18
N ARG A 249 1.89 12.62 -6.96
CA ARG A 249 1.57 13.94 -6.40
C ARG A 249 0.30 13.88 -5.56
N ALA A 250 -0.75 13.22 -6.04
CA ALA A 250 -2.02 13.08 -5.32
C ALA A 250 -1.86 12.32 -3.99
N LEU A 251 -1.04 11.27 -3.98
CA LEU A 251 -0.71 10.48 -2.79
C LEU A 251 0.35 11.14 -1.89
N GLY A 252 0.98 12.25 -2.31
CA GLY A 252 2.04 12.91 -1.56
C GLY A 252 3.32 12.07 -1.42
N ILE A 253 3.62 11.22 -2.41
CA ILE A 253 4.78 10.33 -2.40
C ILE A 253 5.79 10.72 -3.48
N THR A 254 7.07 10.50 -3.20
CA THR A 254 8.20 10.92 -4.06
C THR A 254 8.89 9.74 -4.76
N LYS A 255 8.35 8.55 -4.63
CA LYS A 255 8.80 7.33 -5.30
C LYS A 255 7.63 6.38 -5.50
N ALA A 256 7.78 5.41 -6.39
CA ALA A 256 6.81 4.35 -6.57
C ALA A 256 6.48 3.67 -5.22
N ASP A 257 5.21 3.47 -4.95
CA ASP A 257 4.76 2.97 -3.65
C ASP A 257 5.02 1.47 -3.53
N PHE A 258 5.75 1.07 -2.49
CA PHE A 258 6.00 -0.35 -2.23
C PHE A 258 4.72 -1.13 -1.85
N ARG A 259 3.67 -0.43 -1.38
CA ARG A 259 2.33 -0.96 -1.09
C ARG A 259 1.39 -0.94 -2.29
N MET A 260 1.89 -0.52 -3.46
CA MET A 260 1.10 -0.42 -4.71
C MET A 260 -0.18 0.42 -4.61
N ARG A 261 -0.26 1.42 -3.70
CA ARG A 261 -1.41 2.34 -3.64
C ARG A 261 -1.54 3.17 -4.91
N ASP A 262 -0.44 3.48 -5.56
CA ASP A 262 -0.38 4.13 -6.87
C ASP A 262 -0.95 3.22 -7.98
N VAL A 263 -0.64 1.93 -7.96
CA VAL A 263 -1.23 0.94 -8.87
C VAL A 263 -2.72 0.77 -8.60
N GLU A 264 -3.13 0.68 -7.32
CA GLU A 264 -4.55 0.61 -6.93
C GLU A 264 -5.33 1.79 -7.51
N LEU A 265 -4.79 3.01 -7.37
CA LEU A 265 -5.45 4.22 -7.85
C LEU A 265 -5.58 4.23 -9.38
N PHE A 266 -4.56 3.74 -10.09
CA PHE A 266 -4.62 3.57 -11.53
C PHE A 266 -5.68 2.54 -11.94
N VAL A 267 -5.65 1.34 -11.35
CA VAL A 267 -6.65 0.28 -11.60
C VAL A 267 -8.05 0.78 -11.33
N ARG A 268 -8.23 1.49 -10.22
CA ARG A 268 -9.50 2.10 -9.82
C ARG A 268 -9.99 3.12 -10.84
N TYR A 269 -9.11 4.01 -11.31
CA TYR A 269 -9.45 4.98 -12.34
C TYR A 269 -9.94 4.29 -13.63
N ILE A 270 -9.23 3.27 -14.11
CA ILE A 270 -9.64 2.53 -15.31
C ILE A 270 -11.00 1.84 -15.09
N ALA A 271 -11.15 1.13 -13.97
CA ALA A 271 -12.39 0.41 -13.65
C ALA A 271 -13.62 1.33 -13.58
N PHE A 272 -13.48 2.50 -12.95
CA PHE A 272 -14.57 3.47 -12.86
C PHE A 272 -14.91 4.14 -14.21
N ASN A 273 -13.94 4.28 -15.11
CA ASN A 273 -14.20 4.83 -16.44
C ASN A 273 -14.80 3.79 -17.40
N ASP A 274 -14.49 2.49 -17.23
CA ASP A 274 -14.90 1.45 -18.17
C ASP A 274 -16.16 0.70 -17.76
N SER A 275 -16.28 0.36 -16.49
CA SER A 275 -17.20 -0.68 -16.03
C SER A 275 -18.11 -0.24 -14.88
N LEU A 276 -18.25 1.08 -14.63
CA LEU A 276 -19.01 1.60 -13.48
C LEU A 276 -20.48 1.14 -13.47
N ALA A 277 -21.07 0.86 -14.63
CA ALA A 277 -22.41 0.28 -14.75
C ALA A 277 -22.53 -1.11 -14.10
N GLU A 278 -21.43 -1.85 -13.99
CA GLU A 278 -21.37 -3.19 -13.40
C GLU A 278 -21.09 -3.18 -11.89
N TYR A 279 -20.90 -1.99 -11.31
CA TYR A 279 -20.58 -1.84 -9.89
C TYR A 279 -21.75 -2.27 -8.99
N LYS A 280 -21.52 -3.23 -8.09
CA LYS A 280 -22.53 -3.80 -7.18
C LYS A 280 -22.29 -3.51 -5.69
N GLY A 281 -21.46 -2.52 -5.37
CA GLY A 281 -21.21 -2.14 -3.98
C GLY A 281 -20.06 -2.91 -3.29
N ASN A 282 -19.48 -3.92 -3.95
CA ASN A 282 -18.27 -4.60 -3.49
C ASN A 282 -17.09 -4.14 -4.36
N LEU A 283 -16.29 -3.23 -3.80
CA LEU A 283 -15.16 -2.63 -4.50
C LEU A 283 -14.08 -3.66 -4.86
N LYS A 284 -13.78 -4.58 -3.92
CA LYS A 284 -12.80 -5.64 -4.15
C LYS A 284 -13.17 -6.49 -5.36
N ALA A 285 -14.36 -7.07 -5.33
CA ALA A 285 -14.85 -7.91 -6.43
C ALA A 285 -14.90 -7.16 -7.76
N PHE A 286 -15.26 -5.88 -7.74
CA PHE A 286 -15.31 -5.03 -8.92
C PHE A 286 -13.90 -4.84 -9.53
N LEU A 287 -12.91 -4.48 -8.72
CA LEU A 287 -11.53 -4.28 -9.19
C LEU A 287 -10.89 -5.61 -9.63
N ASP A 288 -11.16 -6.72 -8.94
CA ASP A 288 -10.66 -8.06 -9.31
C ASP A 288 -11.22 -8.49 -10.67
N ASN A 289 -12.53 -8.33 -10.87
CA ASN A 289 -13.18 -8.66 -12.14
C ASN A 289 -12.65 -7.81 -13.29
N GLU A 290 -12.44 -6.52 -13.05
CA GLU A 290 -11.88 -5.63 -14.05
C GLU A 290 -10.45 -6.01 -14.43
N CYS A 291 -9.61 -6.34 -13.45
CA CYS A 291 -8.26 -6.84 -13.72
C CYS A 291 -8.27 -8.13 -14.53
N LYS A 292 -9.15 -9.09 -14.20
CA LYS A 292 -9.31 -10.33 -14.97
C LYS A 292 -9.76 -10.04 -16.41
N ARG A 293 -10.76 -9.18 -16.57
CA ARG A 293 -11.29 -8.77 -17.88
C ARG A 293 -10.19 -8.15 -18.74
N LEU A 294 -9.47 -7.18 -18.22
CA LEU A 294 -8.44 -6.45 -18.95
C LEU A 294 -7.18 -7.30 -19.20
N ASN A 295 -6.81 -8.19 -18.29
CA ASN A 295 -5.76 -9.17 -18.56
C ASN A 295 -6.10 -10.08 -19.73
N GLY A 296 -7.35 -10.57 -19.80
CA GLY A 296 -7.81 -11.43 -20.88
C GLY A 296 -7.97 -10.71 -22.24
N ARG A 297 -8.24 -9.42 -22.21
CA ARG A 297 -8.46 -8.59 -23.42
C ARG A 297 -7.30 -7.65 -23.75
N TRP A 298 -6.17 -7.80 -23.12
CA TRP A 298 -5.05 -6.88 -23.23
C TRP A 298 -4.65 -6.58 -24.68
N ALA A 299 -4.55 -7.63 -25.51
CA ALA A 299 -4.13 -7.47 -26.92
C ALA A 299 -5.06 -6.54 -27.72
N SER A 300 -6.36 -6.49 -27.37
CA SER A 300 -7.32 -5.59 -28.04
C SER A 300 -7.42 -4.23 -27.37
N ASP A 301 -7.24 -4.17 -26.04
CA ASP A 301 -7.58 -3.00 -25.24
C ASP A 301 -6.33 -2.16 -24.84
N GLU A 302 -5.12 -2.63 -25.10
CA GLU A 302 -3.86 -1.96 -24.70
C GLU A 302 -3.81 -0.50 -25.16
N SER A 303 -4.13 -0.21 -26.41
CA SER A 303 -4.07 1.14 -26.97
C SER A 303 -5.05 2.09 -26.25
N ASP A 304 -6.24 1.62 -25.96
CA ASP A 304 -7.28 2.38 -25.26
C ASP A 304 -6.86 2.63 -23.80
N ILE A 305 -6.31 1.63 -23.11
CA ILE A 305 -5.82 1.77 -21.73
C ILE A 305 -4.65 2.77 -21.66
N ARG A 306 -3.72 2.74 -22.62
CA ARG A 306 -2.64 3.72 -22.70
C ARG A 306 -3.15 5.15 -22.93
N GLN A 307 -4.17 5.31 -23.79
CA GLN A 307 -4.83 6.60 -23.97
C GLN A 307 -5.51 7.08 -22.69
N LYS A 308 -6.23 6.22 -21.98
CA LYS A 308 -6.87 6.54 -20.69
C LYS A 308 -5.83 6.91 -19.61
N ALA A 309 -4.68 6.26 -19.60
CA ALA A 309 -3.57 6.64 -18.71
C ALA A 309 -3.14 8.11 -18.94
N GLY A 310 -3.01 8.53 -20.20
CA GLY A 310 -2.75 9.93 -20.55
C GLY A 310 -3.89 10.88 -20.14
N GLN A 311 -5.12 10.49 -20.34
CA GLN A 311 -6.29 11.27 -19.94
C GLN A 311 -6.38 11.42 -18.41
N MET A 312 -5.98 10.41 -17.66
CA MET A 312 -5.87 10.47 -16.21
C MET A 312 -4.88 11.56 -15.76
N GLU A 313 -3.69 11.59 -16.36
CA GLU A 313 -2.69 12.64 -16.06
C GLU A 313 -3.24 14.04 -16.37
N GLU A 314 -3.91 14.20 -17.53
CA GLU A 314 -4.56 15.47 -17.89
C GLU A 314 -5.67 15.86 -16.87
N ALA A 315 -6.47 14.89 -16.38
CA ALA A 315 -7.49 15.12 -15.37
C ALA A 315 -6.91 15.51 -14.03
N ILE A 316 -5.83 14.84 -13.60
CA ILE A 316 -5.12 15.16 -12.36
C ILE A 316 -4.49 16.55 -12.43
N ASN A 317 -3.81 16.87 -13.53
CA ASN A 317 -3.19 18.18 -13.73
C ASN A 317 -4.23 19.31 -13.68
N ALA A 318 -5.36 19.12 -14.38
CA ALA A 318 -6.47 20.08 -14.32
C ALA A 318 -7.04 20.24 -12.92
N SER A 319 -7.11 19.17 -12.15
CA SER A 319 -7.54 19.23 -10.74
C SER A 319 -6.61 20.08 -9.90
N TYR A 320 -5.30 19.95 -10.07
CA TYR A 320 -4.32 20.80 -9.39
C TYR A 320 -4.36 22.26 -9.86
N GLU A 321 -4.65 22.50 -11.13
CA GLU A 321 -4.82 23.87 -11.62
C GLU A 321 -6.06 24.57 -11.03
N ILE A 322 -7.10 23.81 -10.68
CA ILE A 322 -8.37 24.33 -10.14
C ILE A 322 -8.33 24.45 -8.63
N PHE A 323 -7.87 23.40 -7.94
CA PHE A 323 -7.93 23.28 -6.49
C PHE A 323 -6.61 23.56 -5.78
N GLY A 324 -5.48 23.65 -6.53
CA GLY A 324 -4.15 23.76 -5.93
C GLY A 324 -3.80 22.50 -5.13
N ASP A 325 -3.13 22.67 -4.00
CA ASP A 325 -2.74 21.57 -3.12
C ASP A 325 -3.94 20.93 -2.37
N ASP A 326 -5.14 21.49 -2.51
CA ASP A 326 -6.39 20.95 -1.98
C ASP A 326 -7.03 19.90 -2.92
N ALA A 327 -6.43 19.66 -4.09
CA ALA A 327 -6.93 18.66 -5.03
C ALA A 327 -7.13 17.30 -4.36
N PHE A 328 -8.28 16.68 -4.62
CA PHE A 328 -8.69 15.38 -4.07
C PHE A 328 -8.83 15.32 -2.55
N ARG A 329 -9.04 16.47 -1.90
CA ARG A 329 -9.30 16.56 -0.47
C ARG A 329 -10.76 16.93 -0.22
N LYS A 330 -11.30 16.45 0.90
CA LYS A 330 -12.64 16.81 1.33
C LYS A 330 -12.64 18.25 1.89
N PHE A 331 -13.67 19.00 1.55
CA PHE A 331 -13.98 20.28 2.17
C PHE A 331 -15.07 20.05 3.22
N ASP A 332 -14.84 20.46 4.47
CA ASP A 332 -15.74 20.22 5.60
C ASP A 332 -16.78 21.33 5.80
N GLY A 333 -16.84 22.28 4.90
CA GLY A 333 -17.65 23.50 4.99
C GLY A 333 -16.86 24.75 5.41
N HIS A 334 -15.64 24.57 5.91
CA HIS A 334 -14.76 25.65 6.37
C HIS A 334 -13.34 25.56 5.79
N VAL A 335 -12.76 24.35 5.84
CA VAL A 335 -11.39 24.09 5.39
C VAL A 335 -11.30 22.76 4.63
N TYR A 336 -10.26 22.62 3.84
CA TYR A 336 -9.93 21.33 3.23
C TYR A 336 -9.19 20.46 4.24
N GLU A 337 -9.57 19.19 4.32
CA GLU A 337 -8.83 18.21 5.12
C GLU A 337 -7.42 18.00 4.56
N SER A 338 -6.48 17.61 5.43
CA SER A 338 -5.10 17.32 5.00
C SER A 338 -4.98 15.98 4.27
N ARG A 339 -5.98 15.11 4.38
CA ARG A 339 -5.97 13.73 3.88
C ARG A 339 -6.45 13.64 2.43
N PHE A 340 -5.77 12.80 1.64
CA PHE A 340 -6.25 12.41 0.32
C PHE A 340 -7.52 11.56 0.46
N ASN A 341 -8.55 11.87 -0.34
CA ASN A 341 -9.82 11.15 -0.33
C ASN A 341 -10.05 10.44 -1.68
N ARG A 342 -10.04 9.09 -1.64
CA ARG A 342 -10.23 8.27 -2.83
C ARG A 342 -11.58 8.46 -3.50
N ALA A 343 -12.66 8.66 -2.73
CA ALA A 343 -13.99 8.85 -3.29
C ALA A 343 -14.12 10.20 -4.04
N ILE A 344 -13.38 11.22 -3.58
CA ILE A 344 -13.28 12.50 -4.28
C ILE A 344 -12.40 12.37 -5.53
N PHE A 345 -11.28 11.62 -5.43
CA PHE A 345 -10.46 11.31 -6.60
C PHE A 345 -11.30 10.64 -7.70
N ASP A 346 -12.11 9.64 -7.35
CA ASP A 346 -12.97 8.94 -8.29
C ASP A 346 -13.83 9.88 -9.11
N ILE A 347 -14.56 10.78 -8.45
CA ILE A 347 -15.52 11.66 -9.14
C ILE A 347 -14.82 12.80 -9.90
N VAL A 348 -13.76 13.38 -9.32
CA VAL A 348 -13.07 14.51 -9.97
C VAL A 348 -12.28 14.04 -11.17
N ALA A 349 -11.50 12.96 -11.04
CA ALA A 349 -10.75 12.39 -12.16
C ALA A 349 -11.67 11.88 -13.26
N PHE A 350 -12.77 11.23 -12.91
CA PHE A 350 -13.77 10.75 -13.88
C PHE A 350 -14.30 11.87 -14.76
N TYR A 351 -14.85 12.93 -14.18
CA TYR A 351 -15.46 14.01 -14.98
C TYR A 351 -14.44 14.84 -15.75
N PHE A 352 -13.23 14.99 -15.22
CA PHE A 352 -12.16 15.69 -15.92
C PHE A 352 -11.43 14.83 -16.98
N THR A 353 -11.75 13.56 -17.08
CA THR A 353 -11.38 12.72 -18.22
C THR A 353 -12.04 13.24 -19.50
N ASP A 354 -13.29 13.71 -19.42
CA ASP A 354 -13.97 14.36 -20.54
C ASP A 354 -13.27 15.68 -20.91
N LYS A 355 -12.80 15.77 -22.15
CA LYS A 355 -12.05 16.91 -22.68
C LYS A 355 -12.86 18.21 -22.69
N ILE A 356 -14.18 18.14 -22.92
CA ILE A 356 -15.06 19.33 -22.99
C ILE A 356 -15.27 19.84 -21.57
N VAL A 357 -15.61 18.98 -20.64
CA VAL A 357 -15.77 19.30 -19.22
C VAL A 357 -14.46 19.89 -18.67
N ARG A 358 -13.34 19.22 -18.91
CA ARG A 358 -12.01 19.66 -18.44
C ARG A 358 -11.62 21.03 -18.97
N LYS A 359 -11.76 21.26 -20.29
CA LYS A 359 -11.45 22.57 -20.87
C LYS A 359 -12.36 23.67 -20.30
N SER A 360 -13.66 23.41 -20.16
CA SER A 360 -14.60 24.37 -19.57
C SER A 360 -14.28 24.66 -18.11
N ALA A 361 -13.91 23.63 -17.34
CA ALA A 361 -13.51 23.77 -15.95
C ALA A 361 -12.26 24.65 -15.77
N LEU A 362 -11.25 24.47 -16.61
CA LEU A 362 -10.04 25.28 -16.61
C LEU A 362 -10.29 26.77 -16.93
N THR A 363 -11.31 27.10 -17.75
CA THR A 363 -11.69 28.49 -18.00
C THR A 363 -12.50 29.10 -16.85
N LYS A 364 -13.10 28.29 -15.99
CA LYS A 364 -14.02 28.71 -14.92
C LYS A 364 -13.55 28.22 -13.54
N LYS A 365 -12.25 28.17 -13.29
CA LYS A 365 -11.62 27.57 -12.09
C LYS A 365 -12.29 27.98 -10.78
N ALA A 366 -12.47 29.30 -10.56
CA ALA A 366 -13.09 29.81 -9.33
C ALA A 366 -14.54 29.30 -9.14
N LYS A 367 -15.33 29.25 -10.22
CA LYS A 367 -16.71 28.74 -10.16
C LYS A 367 -16.76 27.25 -9.85
N VAL A 368 -15.84 26.47 -10.42
CA VAL A 368 -15.72 25.03 -10.16
C VAL A 368 -15.29 24.76 -8.72
N LYS A 369 -14.27 25.50 -8.22
CA LYS A 369 -13.83 25.39 -6.82
C LYS A 369 -14.97 25.72 -5.87
N SER A 370 -15.65 26.85 -6.05
CA SER A 370 -16.79 27.26 -5.22
C SER A 370 -17.97 26.26 -5.29
N ALA A 371 -18.24 25.70 -6.46
CA ALA A 371 -19.26 24.65 -6.61
C ALA A 371 -18.91 23.38 -5.82
N PHE A 372 -17.65 22.98 -5.81
CA PHE A 372 -17.18 21.85 -5.01
C PHE A 372 -17.27 22.15 -3.51
N GLU A 373 -16.80 23.32 -3.08
CA GLU A 373 -16.84 23.77 -1.69
C GLU A 373 -18.28 23.80 -1.15
N SER A 374 -19.25 24.21 -1.98
CA SER A 374 -20.67 24.17 -1.59
C SER A 374 -21.19 22.78 -1.26
N LEU A 375 -20.54 21.73 -1.74
CA LEU A 375 -20.91 20.35 -1.42
C LEU A 375 -20.48 19.94 0.01
N GLY A 376 -19.52 20.62 0.62
CA GLY A 376 -19.12 20.41 2.00
C GLY A 376 -20.23 20.62 3.02
N THR A 377 -21.29 21.36 2.65
CA THR A 377 -22.51 21.55 3.48
C THR A 377 -23.66 20.60 3.08
N ASN A 378 -23.50 19.83 2.02
CA ASN A 378 -24.51 18.85 1.59
C ASN A 378 -24.31 17.54 2.33
N SER A 379 -25.17 17.25 3.32
CA SER A 379 -25.04 16.09 4.19
C SER A 379 -25.02 14.74 3.43
N ALA A 380 -25.78 14.62 2.33
CA ALA A 380 -25.80 13.41 1.50
C ALA A 380 -24.46 13.21 0.78
N PHE A 381 -23.91 14.28 0.21
CA PHE A 381 -22.60 14.23 -0.42
C PHE A 381 -21.49 13.92 0.61
N VAL A 382 -21.46 14.64 1.72
CA VAL A 382 -20.46 14.43 2.80
C VAL A 382 -20.49 12.98 3.25
N LYS A 383 -21.67 12.43 3.58
CA LYS A 383 -21.82 11.03 3.95
C LYS A 383 -21.31 10.08 2.86
N SER A 384 -21.52 10.39 1.58
CA SER A 384 -21.11 9.53 0.45
C SER A 384 -19.59 9.48 0.22
N VAL A 385 -18.82 10.42 0.79
CA VAL A 385 -17.35 10.47 0.68
C VAL A 385 -16.63 10.17 2.00
N GLU A 386 -17.36 10.03 3.11
CA GLU A 386 -16.80 9.72 4.43
C GLU A 386 -17.14 8.32 4.91
N THR A 387 -18.42 7.95 4.83
CA THR A 387 -18.93 6.70 5.39
C THR A 387 -19.65 5.90 4.30
N THR A 388 -19.65 4.57 4.44
CA THR A 388 -20.31 3.68 3.44
C THR A 388 -19.92 3.98 1.99
N THR A 389 -18.73 4.54 1.77
CA THR A 389 -18.26 5.04 0.47
C THR A 389 -18.29 4.02 -0.65
N LYS A 390 -18.36 2.73 -0.32
CA LYS A 390 -18.39 1.59 -1.23
C LYS A 390 -19.79 1.19 -1.68
N SER A 391 -20.87 1.62 -1.00
CA SER A 391 -22.23 1.24 -1.41
C SER A 391 -22.57 1.84 -2.77
N VAL A 392 -23.46 1.16 -3.52
CA VAL A 392 -23.96 1.65 -4.80
C VAL A 392 -24.62 3.02 -4.64
N ASP A 393 -25.41 3.19 -3.58
CA ASP A 393 -26.13 4.45 -3.31
C ASP A 393 -25.18 5.60 -2.99
N ALA A 394 -24.16 5.38 -2.17
CA ALA A 394 -23.15 6.39 -1.91
C ALA A 394 -22.38 6.76 -3.18
N THR A 395 -22.04 5.76 -4.01
CA THR A 395 -21.38 5.98 -5.29
C THR A 395 -22.26 6.79 -6.23
N ARG A 396 -23.53 6.42 -6.40
CA ARG A 396 -24.50 7.19 -7.19
C ARG A 396 -24.65 8.63 -6.68
N THR A 397 -24.77 8.80 -5.37
CA THR A 397 -24.96 10.11 -4.74
C THR A 397 -23.81 11.04 -5.07
N ARG A 398 -22.54 10.62 -4.85
CA ARG A 398 -21.41 11.51 -5.10
C ARG A 398 -21.21 11.84 -6.57
N PHE A 399 -21.42 10.86 -7.48
CA PHE A 399 -21.32 11.11 -8.92
C PHE A 399 -22.42 12.06 -9.39
N LEU A 400 -23.69 11.82 -9.03
CA LEU A 400 -24.82 12.65 -9.41
C LEU A 400 -24.68 14.07 -8.87
N THR A 401 -24.38 14.21 -7.59
CA THR A 401 -24.29 15.53 -6.93
C THR A 401 -23.17 16.38 -7.53
N TRP A 402 -22.01 15.76 -7.78
CA TRP A 402 -20.92 16.47 -8.44
C TRP A 402 -21.22 16.83 -9.89
N ALA A 403 -21.86 15.95 -10.67
CA ALA A 403 -22.30 16.27 -12.03
C ALA A 403 -23.25 17.47 -12.08
N GLN A 404 -24.21 17.52 -11.16
CA GLN A 404 -25.17 18.63 -11.06
C GLN A 404 -24.47 19.96 -10.72
N ALA A 405 -23.55 19.93 -9.74
CA ALA A 405 -22.76 21.10 -9.36
C ALA A 405 -21.87 21.58 -10.52
N LEU A 406 -21.19 20.66 -11.21
CA LEU A 406 -20.40 20.98 -12.40
C LEU A 406 -21.25 21.56 -13.52
N SER A 407 -22.40 20.95 -13.82
CA SER A 407 -23.31 21.45 -14.87
C SER A 407 -23.70 22.89 -14.62
N LYS A 408 -24.06 23.23 -13.36
CA LYS A 408 -24.42 24.59 -12.96
C LYS A 408 -23.24 25.54 -13.05
N ALA A 409 -22.06 25.15 -12.58
CA ALA A 409 -20.86 25.99 -12.58
C ALA A 409 -20.36 26.27 -14.01
N LEU A 410 -20.43 25.25 -14.86
CA LEU A 410 -19.90 25.32 -16.23
C LEU A 410 -20.93 25.87 -17.24
N GLY A 411 -22.23 25.81 -16.94
CA GLY A 411 -23.30 26.16 -17.88
C GLY A 411 -23.38 25.20 -19.08
N ILE A 412 -22.94 23.97 -18.89
CA ILE A 412 -23.05 22.87 -19.89
C ILE A 412 -23.64 21.65 -19.22
N LYS A 413 -24.24 20.77 -20.02
CA LYS A 413 -24.77 19.49 -19.51
C LYS A 413 -23.62 18.54 -19.20
N VAL A 414 -23.45 18.17 -17.92
CA VAL A 414 -22.56 17.11 -17.47
C VAL A 414 -23.41 15.92 -17.07
N THR A 415 -23.29 14.81 -17.81
CA THR A 415 -24.14 13.64 -17.59
C THR A 415 -23.51 12.69 -16.57
N PRO A 416 -24.22 12.30 -15.51
CA PRO A 416 -23.73 11.29 -14.58
C PRO A 416 -23.68 9.92 -15.27
N PRO A 417 -22.71 9.05 -14.91
CA PRO A 417 -22.64 7.69 -15.43
C PRO A 417 -23.78 6.83 -14.87
N SER A 418 -24.11 5.75 -15.59
CA SER A 418 -24.90 4.66 -15.04
C SER A 418 -24.08 3.90 -14.00
N ILE A 419 -24.64 3.64 -12.82
CA ILE A 419 -23.94 2.97 -11.71
C ILE A 419 -24.83 1.86 -11.18
N GLY A 420 -24.34 0.63 -11.28
CA GLY A 420 -25.09 -0.55 -10.86
C GLY A 420 -26.43 -0.63 -11.58
N ASN A 421 -26.59 -1.60 -12.44
CA ASN A 421 -27.92 -1.85 -13.00
C ASN A 421 -28.86 -2.21 -11.85
N ALA A 422 -29.93 -1.42 -11.70
CA ALA A 422 -31.00 -1.70 -10.76
C ALA A 422 -31.73 -2.97 -11.15
#